data_bda4ee6fc2d4268b0b9a1f5c48b99ef8
#
_entry.id   bda4ee6fc2d4268b0b9a1f5c48b99ef8
#
_cell.length_a   1.000
_cell.length_b   1.000
_cell.length_c   1.000
_cell.angle_alpha   90.00
_cell.angle_beta   90.00
_cell.angle_gamma   90.00
#
_symmetry.space_group_name_H-M   'P 1'
#
loop_
_entity.id
_entity.type
_entity.pdbx_description
1 polymer ?
#
loop_
_entity_poly.entity_id
_entity_poly.type
_entity_poly.pdbx_seq_one_letter_code
_entity_poly.pdbx_strand_id
1 'polypeptide(L)'
;MYNLLISAAVGAAVALAISFGTSFGWVAAFVPGLIVTIACYIFIAYRVRKRLELINAEVQKELMARRVEKAVAALQSGFHLGPWQYLAAAQLHASIGMLRYVTDDLDAALPELEAGRPDGWLARLLNRDWLSRGILAAARYRKKDLPGAWALLDEAVKVAPKEGLAWSTYAWLLEKEGRHGDAIAMLGRGVTASPDDAKLKESLQALQNGKKLKLWKLYAEQWYQFRLEPPRTDMDPAALRARRQVFRKR
;
A
#
# COMPACT_ATOMS: atom_id res chain seq x y z
N MET A 1 11.82 7.18 -14.98
CA MET A 1 10.82 8.20 -15.42
C MET A 1 10.88 8.50 -16.92
N TYR A 2 11.27 7.49 -17.68
CA TYR A 2 11.41 7.63 -19.14
C TYR A 2 10.11 8.04 -19.84
N ASN A 3 8.97 7.57 -19.33
CA ASN A 3 7.65 7.93 -19.87
C ASN A 3 7.47 9.46 -19.96
N LEU A 4 7.74 10.18 -18.87
CA LEU A 4 7.58 11.64 -18.80
C LEU A 4 8.61 12.36 -19.70
N LEU A 5 9.88 11.90 -19.68
CA LEU A 5 10.93 12.51 -20.50
C LEU A 5 10.66 12.34 -21.99
N ILE A 6 10.30 11.13 -22.42
CA ILE A 6 9.98 10.85 -23.83
C ILE A 6 8.77 11.65 -24.28
N SER A 7 7.70 11.66 -23.48
CA SER A 7 6.48 12.40 -23.82
C SER A 7 6.74 13.90 -23.90
N ALA A 8 7.52 14.47 -22.98
CA ALA A 8 7.91 15.87 -23.02
C ALA A 8 8.78 16.20 -24.25
N ALA A 9 9.75 15.34 -24.58
CA ALA A 9 10.62 15.52 -25.76
C ALA A 9 9.80 15.48 -27.06
N VAL A 10 8.89 14.54 -27.21
CA VAL A 10 8.01 14.44 -28.39
C VAL A 10 7.10 15.66 -28.51
N GLY A 11 6.48 16.10 -27.41
CA GLY A 11 5.62 17.30 -27.43
C GLY A 11 6.40 18.58 -27.72
N ALA A 12 7.61 18.71 -27.17
CA ALA A 12 8.49 19.84 -27.47
C ALA A 12 8.92 19.86 -28.94
N ALA A 13 9.26 18.69 -29.51
CA ALA A 13 9.62 18.58 -30.96
C ALA A 13 8.44 18.99 -31.84
N VAL A 14 7.19 18.58 -31.48
CA VAL A 14 5.99 19.00 -32.23
C VAL A 14 5.75 20.50 -32.10
N ALA A 15 5.88 21.08 -30.89
CA ALA A 15 5.71 22.51 -30.68
C ALA A 15 6.76 23.32 -31.52
N LEU A 16 8.01 22.89 -31.52
CA LEU A 16 9.07 23.50 -32.32
C LEU A 16 8.77 23.40 -33.83
N ALA A 17 8.37 22.23 -34.30
CA ALA A 17 8.04 22.02 -35.72
C ALA A 17 6.91 22.95 -36.18
N ILE A 18 5.88 23.13 -35.38
CA ILE A 18 4.76 24.03 -35.63
C ILE A 18 5.23 25.50 -35.58
N SER A 19 6.05 25.86 -34.60
CA SER A 19 6.55 27.24 -34.46
C SER A 19 7.44 27.69 -35.64
N PHE A 20 8.27 26.79 -36.18
CA PHE A 20 9.11 27.07 -37.33
C PHE A 20 8.41 26.89 -38.68
N GLY A 21 7.40 26.01 -38.74
CA GLY A 21 6.68 25.71 -39.99
C GLY A 21 5.48 26.61 -40.26
N THR A 22 5.03 27.41 -39.28
CA THR A 22 3.83 28.27 -39.44
C THR A 22 4.08 29.67 -38.90
N SER A 23 3.33 30.65 -39.41
CA SER A 23 3.34 32.06 -38.95
C SER A 23 2.64 32.22 -37.57
N PHE A 24 2.10 31.16 -37.00
CA PHE A 24 1.44 31.14 -35.70
C PHE A 24 2.49 31.19 -34.60
N GLY A 25 2.74 32.24 -33.97
CA GLY A 25 3.76 32.43 -32.92
C GLY A 25 3.87 31.27 -31.93
N TRP A 26 4.95 31.24 -31.14
CA TRP A 26 5.26 30.16 -30.18
C TRP A 26 4.14 29.80 -29.20
N VAL A 27 3.27 30.76 -28.83
CA VAL A 27 2.13 30.53 -27.93
C VAL A 27 1.09 29.58 -28.56
N ALA A 28 0.80 29.73 -29.86
CA ALA A 28 -0.15 28.87 -30.55
C ALA A 28 0.41 27.46 -30.78
N ALA A 29 1.73 27.31 -30.90
CA ALA A 29 2.41 26.02 -31.02
C ALA A 29 2.46 25.23 -29.69
N PHE A 30 2.41 25.93 -28.55
CA PHE A 30 2.48 25.32 -27.22
C PHE A 30 1.28 24.39 -26.95
N VAL A 31 0.06 24.78 -27.32
CA VAL A 31 -1.16 24.01 -27.06
C VAL A 31 -1.14 22.65 -27.74
N PRO A 32 -0.89 22.54 -29.06
CA PRO A 32 -0.74 21.25 -29.74
C PRO A 32 0.39 20.40 -29.15
N GLY A 33 1.54 21.01 -28.85
CA GLY A 33 2.66 20.33 -28.22
C GLY A 33 2.30 19.71 -26.86
N LEU A 34 1.55 20.44 -26.03
CA LEU A 34 1.06 19.96 -24.75
C LEU A 34 0.07 18.78 -24.93
N ILE A 35 -0.85 18.89 -25.88
CA ILE A 35 -1.82 17.81 -26.19
C ILE A 35 -1.06 16.53 -26.58
N VAL A 36 -0.05 16.64 -27.46
CA VAL A 36 0.76 15.50 -27.88
C VAL A 36 1.55 14.93 -26.71
N THR A 37 2.11 15.77 -25.83
CA THR A 37 2.77 15.32 -24.61
C THR A 37 1.85 14.46 -23.76
N ILE A 38 0.64 14.96 -23.48
CA ILE A 38 -0.35 14.25 -22.66
C ILE A 38 -0.77 12.94 -23.34
N ALA A 39 -1.09 12.96 -24.64
CA ALA A 39 -1.48 11.78 -25.38
C ALA A 39 -0.38 10.70 -25.39
N CYS A 40 0.86 11.10 -25.64
CA CYS A 40 2.02 10.21 -25.61
C CYS A 40 2.23 9.62 -24.21
N TYR A 41 2.14 10.45 -23.17
CA TYR A 41 2.25 10.00 -21.78
C TYR A 41 1.17 8.96 -21.44
N ILE A 42 -0.09 9.22 -21.76
CA ILE A 42 -1.19 8.28 -21.52
C ILE A 42 -0.97 6.97 -22.28
N PHE A 43 -0.54 7.04 -23.52
CA PHE A 43 -0.29 5.85 -24.35
C PHE A 43 0.80 4.96 -23.78
N ILE A 44 1.95 5.54 -23.37
CA ILE A 44 3.05 4.78 -22.77
C ILE A 44 2.61 4.24 -21.39
N ALA A 45 1.97 5.05 -20.56
CA ALA A 45 1.47 4.64 -19.25
C ALA A 45 0.47 3.46 -19.36
N TYR A 46 -0.42 3.49 -20.36
CA TYR A 46 -1.34 2.40 -20.65
C TYR A 46 -0.60 1.10 -21.00
N ARG A 47 0.44 1.18 -21.86
CA ARG A 47 1.25 0.00 -22.20
C ARG A 47 1.98 -0.59 -21.01
N VAL A 48 2.58 0.26 -20.17
CA VAL A 48 3.26 -0.17 -18.93
C VAL A 48 2.26 -0.83 -17.97
N ARG A 49 1.11 -0.19 -17.76
CA ARG A 49 0.04 -0.73 -16.93
C ARG A 49 -0.42 -2.11 -17.39
N LYS A 50 -0.67 -2.28 -18.71
CA LYS A 50 -1.07 -3.56 -19.27
C LYS A 50 -0.05 -4.67 -19.04
N ARG A 51 1.25 -4.36 -19.10
CA ARG A 51 2.32 -5.32 -18.77
C ARG A 51 2.33 -5.68 -17.28
N LEU A 52 2.13 -4.69 -16.38
CA LEU A 52 2.00 -4.96 -14.95
C LEU A 52 0.76 -5.81 -14.63
N GLU A 53 -0.34 -5.61 -15.32
CA GLU A 53 -1.55 -6.45 -15.19
C GLU A 53 -1.27 -7.92 -15.57
N LEU A 54 -0.49 -8.17 -16.63
CA LEU A 54 -0.09 -9.53 -17.02
C LEU A 54 0.80 -10.19 -15.94
N ILE A 55 1.75 -9.44 -15.39
CA ILE A 55 2.59 -9.91 -14.29
C ILE A 55 1.72 -10.25 -13.07
N ASN A 56 0.79 -9.37 -12.69
CA ASN A 56 -0.13 -9.62 -11.58
C ASN A 56 -1.01 -10.85 -11.83
N ALA A 57 -1.48 -11.08 -13.06
CA ALA A 57 -2.24 -12.27 -13.41
C ALA A 57 -1.41 -13.56 -13.24
N GLU A 58 -0.14 -13.54 -13.66
CA GLU A 58 0.77 -14.68 -13.45
C GLU A 58 1.05 -14.90 -11.96
N VAL A 59 1.27 -13.82 -11.18
CA VAL A 59 1.41 -13.89 -9.72
C VAL A 59 0.19 -14.54 -9.08
N GLN A 60 -1.01 -14.12 -9.44
CA GLN A 60 -2.24 -14.72 -8.91
C GLN A 60 -2.35 -16.21 -9.25
N LYS A 61 -2.02 -16.59 -10.48
CA LYS A 61 -2.01 -17.99 -10.92
C LYS A 61 -1.04 -18.84 -10.08
N GLU A 62 0.19 -18.35 -9.88
CA GLU A 62 1.19 -19.08 -9.10
C GLU A 62 0.83 -19.14 -7.60
N LEU A 63 0.20 -18.09 -7.05
CA LEU A 63 -0.31 -18.10 -5.69
C LEU A 63 -1.47 -19.09 -5.50
N MET A 64 -2.38 -19.20 -6.47
CA MET A 64 -3.45 -20.21 -6.46
C MET A 64 -2.87 -21.64 -6.50
N ALA A 65 -1.74 -21.80 -7.20
CA ALA A 65 -0.99 -23.05 -7.26
C ALA A 65 -0.10 -23.30 -6.02
N ARG A 66 -0.11 -22.37 -5.03
CA ARG A 66 0.74 -22.39 -3.82
C ARG A 66 2.25 -22.37 -4.12
N ARG A 67 2.65 -21.75 -5.24
CA ARG A 67 4.05 -21.66 -5.68
C ARG A 67 4.60 -20.25 -5.43
N VAL A 68 4.82 -19.92 -4.16
CA VAL A 68 5.22 -18.58 -3.73
C VAL A 68 6.51 -18.10 -4.40
N GLU A 69 7.53 -18.95 -4.53
CA GLU A 69 8.80 -18.59 -5.16
C GLU A 69 8.64 -18.22 -6.65
N LYS A 70 7.73 -18.88 -7.36
CA LYS A 70 7.41 -18.50 -8.75
C LYS A 70 6.63 -17.20 -8.82
N ALA A 71 5.75 -16.95 -7.87
CA ALA A 71 5.06 -15.66 -7.76
C ALA A 71 6.04 -14.51 -7.49
N VAL A 72 7.03 -14.71 -6.61
CA VAL A 72 8.12 -13.75 -6.37
C VAL A 72 8.95 -13.54 -7.65
N ALA A 73 9.35 -14.62 -8.34
CA ALA A 73 10.09 -14.51 -9.60
C ALA A 73 9.31 -13.75 -10.69
N ALA A 74 7.98 -13.95 -10.77
CA ALA A 74 7.12 -13.21 -11.67
C ALA A 74 7.12 -11.70 -11.33
N LEU A 75 7.04 -11.31 -10.06
CA LEU A 75 7.16 -9.92 -9.63
C LEU A 75 8.54 -9.33 -9.96
N GLN A 76 9.61 -10.10 -9.70
CA GLN A 76 10.98 -9.70 -10.03
C GLN A 76 11.18 -9.43 -11.51
N SER A 77 10.53 -10.20 -12.39
CA SER A 77 10.56 -9.95 -13.82
C SER A 77 10.01 -8.56 -14.22
N GLY A 78 9.19 -7.95 -13.36
CA GLY A 78 8.60 -6.64 -13.57
C GLY A 78 9.54 -5.45 -13.33
N PHE A 79 10.69 -5.64 -12.69
CA PHE A 79 11.56 -4.51 -12.34
C PHE A 79 12.08 -3.72 -13.55
N HIS A 80 12.17 -4.33 -14.73
CA HIS A 80 12.51 -3.62 -15.96
C HIS A 80 11.49 -2.51 -16.33
N LEU A 81 10.28 -2.55 -15.77
CA LEU A 81 9.25 -1.52 -15.93
C LEU A 81 9.41 -0.34 -14.96
N GLY A 82 10.21 -0.50 -13.90
CA GLY A 82 10.44 0.53 -12.88
C GLY A 82 10.85 1.89 -13.42
N PRO A 83 11.83 1.99 -14.36
CA PRO A 83 12.26 3.26 -14.94
C PRO A 83 11.19 3.96 -15.78
N TRP A 84 10.19 3.21 -16.27
CA TRP A 84 9.15 3.73 -17.15
C TRP A 84 8.02 4.45 -16.41
N GLN A 85 7.69 3.99 -15.20
CA GLN A 85 6.58 4.55 -14.44
C GLN A 85 7.00 4.86 -13.00
N TYR A 86 6.63 6.05 -12.52
CA TYR A 86 6.84 6.45 -11.15
C TYR A 86 6.15 5.47 -10.19
N LEU A 87 6.83 5.08 -9.15
CA LEU A 87 6.38 4.13 -8.13
C LEU A 87 6.27 2.65 -8.57
N ALA A 88 6.47 2.28 -9.85
CA ALA A 88 6.35 0.88 -10.26
C ALA A 88 7.35 -0.03 -9.55
N ALA A 89 8.60 0.39 -9.43
CA ALA A 89 9.61 -0.37 -8.69
C ALA A 89 9.26 -0.51 -7.19
N ALA A 90 8.85 0.60 -6.54
CA ALA A 90 8.44 0.58 -5.14
C ALA A 90 7.23 -0.34 -4.91
N GLN A 91 6.28 -0.35 -5.85
CA GLN A 91 5.10 -1.22 -5.78
C GLN A 91 5.46 -2.70 -5.93
N LEU A 92 6.42 -3.03 -6.79
CA LEU A 92 6.93 -4.40 -6.94
C LEU A 92 7.66 -4.85 -5.67
N HIS A 93 8.55 -4.03 -5.12
CA HIS A 93 9.20 -4.30 -3.83
C HIS A 93 8.18 -4.51 -2.71
N ALA A 94 7.19 -3.63 -2.58
CA ALA A 94 6.13 -3.78 -1.58
C ALA A 94 5.36 -5.10 -1.75
N SER A 95 5.06 -5.51 -2.99
CA SER A 95 4.37 -6.77 -3.29
C SER A 95 5.22 -8.00 -2.93
N ILE A 96 6.52 -7.99 -3.25
CA ILE A 96 7.45 -9.06 -2.89
C ILE A 96 7.58 -9.14 -1.37
N GLY A 97 7.79 -8.00 -0.71
CA GLY A 97 7.89 -7.92 0.74
C GLY A 97 6.64 -8.43 1.44
N MET A 98 5.46 -8.12 0.91
CA MET A 98 4.18 -8.64 1.40
C MET A 98 4.11 -10.17 1.27
N LEU A 99 4.50 -10.72 0.11
CA LEU A 99 4.52 -12.17 -0.10
C LEU A 99 5.47 -12.88 0.88
N ARG A 100 6.67 -12.36 1.05
CA ARG A 100 7.65 -12.88 2.03
C ARG A 100 7.13 -12.77 3.45
N TYR A 101 6.47 -11.66 3.78
CA TYR A 101 5.85 -11.49 5.09
C TYR A 101 4.73 -12.51 5.37
N VAL A 102 3.88 -12.76 4.37
CA VAL A 102 2.80 -13.75 4.48
C VAL A 102 3.34 -15.18 4.57
N THR A 103 4.51 -15.47 4.01
CA THR A 103 5.18 -16.78 4.14
C THR A 103 6.04 -16.91 5.40
N ASP A 104 6.03 -15.90 6.26
CA ASP A 104 6.78 -15.87 7.53
C ASP A 104 8.30 -15.71 7.37
N ASP A 105 8.77 -15.35 6.19
CA ASP A 105 10.16 -15.04 5.89
C ASP A 105 10.44 -13.57 6.18
N LEU A 106 10.61 -13.23 7.47
CA LEU A 106 10.81 -11.84 7.92
C LEU A 106 12.14 -11.25 7.45
N ASP A 107 13.17 -12.08 7.32
CA ASP A 107 14.50 -11.61 6.92
C ASP A 107 14.53 -11.15 5.47
N ALA A 108 13.85 -11.85 4.59
CA ALA A 108 13.68 -11.43 3.20
C ALA A 108 12.57 -10.38 3.02
N ALA A 109 11.56 -10.36 3.90
CA ALA A 109 10.46 -9.40 3.80
C ALA A 109 10.87 -7.98 4.12
N LEU A 110 11.65 -7.76 5.18
CA LEU A 110 12.00 -6.41 5.67
C LEU A 110 12.69 -5.54 4.63
N PRO A 111 13.79 -5.97 3.97
CA PRO A 111 14.46 -5.13 2.97
C PRO A 111 13.55 -4.80 1.78
N GLU A 112 12.70 -5.72 1.38
CA GLU A 112 11.74 -5.52 0.29
C GLU A 112 10.63 -4.54 0.68
N LEU A 113 10.07 -4.66 1.89
CA LEU A 113 9.07 -3.71 2.40
C LEU A 113 9.65 -2.30 2.58
N GLU A 114 10.92 -2.19 2.97
CA GLU A 114 11.62 -0.91 3.08
C GLU A 114 11.88 -0.30 1.70
N ALA A 115 12.38 -1.07 0.73
CA ALA A 115 12.55 -0.64 -0.64
C ALA A 115 11.22 -0.28 -1.34
N GLY A 116 10.11 -0.89 -0.88
CA GLY A 116 8.76 -0.57 -1.31
C GLY A 116 8.23 0.77 -0.81
N ARG A 117 8.94 1.45 0.08
CA ARG A 117 8.57 2.81 0.53
C ARG A 117 9.12 3.83 -0.45
N PRO A 118 8.27 4.54 -1.18
CA PRO A 118 8.74 5.56 -2.09
C PRO A 118 9.27 6.77 -1.32
N ASP A 119 10.46 7.22 -1.68
CA ASP A 119 11.11 8.39 -1.12
C ASP A 119 10.66 9.70 -1.79
N GLY A 120 10.78 10.81 -1.04
CA GLY A 120 10.51 12.16 -1.53
C GLY A 120 9.11 12.69 -1.18
N TRP A 121 8.98 14.02 -1.29
CA TRP A 121 7.75 14.72 -0.91
C TRP A 121 6.56 14.38 -1.81
N LEU A 122 6.79 14.24 -3.12
CA LEU A 122 5.76 13.88 -4.09
C LEU A 122 5.23 12.46 -3.85
N ALA A 123 6.15 11.55 -3.54
CA ALA A 123 5.80 10.18 -3.22
C ALA A 123 4.95 10.11 -1.94
N ARG A 124 5.30 10.88 -0.92
CA ARG A 124 4.51 10.98 0.32
C ARG A 124 3.12 11.56 0.10
N LEU A 125 3.01 12.54 -0.82
CA LEU A 125 1.73 13.15 -1.18
C LEU A 125 0.82 12.18 -1.96
N LEU A 126 1.39 11.43 -2.91
CA LEU A 126 0.64 10.52 -3.78
C LEU A 126 0.40 9.14 -3.16
N ASN A 127 1.36 8.65 -2.35
CA ASN A 127 1.27 7.33 -1.72
C ASN A 127 0.72 7.43 -0.30
N ARG A 128 -0.60 7.36 -0.18
CA ARG A 128 -1.31 7.32 1.11
C ARG A 128 -1.48 5.89 1.64
N ASP A 129 -0.57 5.00 1.27
CA ASP A 129 -0.63 3.60 1.68
C ASP A 129 -0.19 3.43 3.14
N TRP A 130 -1.15 3.53 4.03
CA TRP A 130 -0.99 3.29 5.46
C TRP A 130 -0.80 1.79 5.75
N LEU A 131 -1.37 0.91 4.91
CA LEU A 131 -1.34 -0.53 5.12
C LEU A 131 0.08 -1.09 4.99
N SER A 132 0.82 -0.71 3.94
CA SER A 132 2.23 -1.13 3.79
C SER A 132 3.09 -0.63 4.96
N ARG A 133 2.85 0.60 5.46
CA ARG A 133 3.53 1.10 6.67
C ARG A 133 3.16 0.29 7.90
N GLY A 134 1.90 -0.05 8.06
CA GLY A 134 1.42 -0.88 9.16
C GLY A 134 2.00 -2.30 9.14
N ILE A 135 2.11 -2.92 7.96
CA ILE A 135 2.72 -4.24 7.80
C ILE A 135 4.23 -4.19 8.08
N LEU A 136 4.93 -3.17 7.57
CA LEU A 136 6.35 -2.99 7.88
C LEU A 136 6.56 -2.75 9.38
N ALA A 137 5.68 -1.97 10.04
CA ALA A 137 5.70 -1.77 11.47
C ALA A 137 5.49 -3.09 12.24
N ALA A 138 4.53 -3.92 11.80
CA ALA A 138 4.28 -5.24 12.38
C ALA A 138 5.49 -6.18 12.18
N ALA A 139 6.16 -6.13 11.01
CA ALA A 139 7.36 -6.91 10.74
C ALA A 139 8.53 -6.49 11.66
N ARG A 140 8.76 -5.17 11.82
CA ARG A 140 9.78 -4.64 12.75
C ARG A 140 9.45 -4.98 14.21
N TYR A 141 8.19 -4.86 14.61
CA TYR A 141 7.74 -5.27 15.94
C TYR A 141 8.06 -6.73 16.22
N ARG A 142 7.77 -7.64 15.27
CA ARG A 142 8.10 -9.06 15.38
C ARG A 142 9.61 -9.33 15.48
N LYS A 143 10.43 -8.46 14.89
CA LYS A 143 11.89 -8.47 15.01
C LYS A 143 12.41 -7.76 16.26
N LYS A 144 11.51 -7.27 17.13
CA LYS A 144 11.85 -6.52 18.36
C LYS A 144 12.49 -5.14 18.11
N ASP A 145 12.41 -4.60 16.91
CA ASP A 145 12.72 -3.20 16.62
C ASP A 145 11.51 -2.33 16.98
N LEU A 146 11.34 -2.08 18.27
CA LEU A 146 10.23 -1.28 18.78
C LEU A 146 10.30 0.19 18.32
N PRO A 147 11.48 0.89 18.38
CA PRO A 147 11.54 2.28 17.92
C PRO A 147 11.15 2.44 16.45
N GLY A 148 11.66 1.55 15.59
CA GLY A 148 11.29 1.54 14.17
C GLY A 148 9.82 1.25 13.92
N ALA A 149 9.22 0.35 14.69
CA ALA A 149 7.79 0.05 14.60
C ALA A 149 6.93 1.26 14.99
N TRP A 150 7.25 1.95 16.08
CA TRP A 150 6.51 3.14 16.54
C TRP A 150 6.57 4.28 15.53
N ALA A 151 7.75 4.56 14.97
CA ALA A 151 7.91 5.59 13.94
C ALA A 151 7.02 5.34 12.71
N LEU A 152 6.94 4.08 12.27
CA LEU A 152 6.12 3.68 11.13
C LEU A 152 4.61 3.77 11.41
N LEU A 153 4.19 3.42 12.63
CA LEU A 153 2.79 3.54 13.04
C LEU A 153 2.37 5.01 13.16
N ASP A 154 3.25 5.87 13.68
CA ASP A 154 3.03 7.32 13.70
C ASP A 154 2.86 7.89 12.29
N GLU A 155 3.67 7.41 11.32
CA GLU A 155 3.48 7.77 9.91
C GLU A 155 2.16 7.25 9.36
N ALA A 156 1.79 6.00 9.65
CA ALA A 156 0.57 5.37 9.14
C ALA A 156 -0.69 6.16 9.56
N VAL A 157 -0.80 6.52 10.84
CA VAL A 157 -1.97 7.28 11.35
C VAL A 157 -1.98 8.72 10.85
N LYS A 158 -0.82 9.34 10.55
CA LYS A 158 -0.73 10.68 9.95
C LYS A 158 -1.18 10.68 8.48
N VAL A 159 -0.82 9.63 7.74
CA VAL A 159 -1.16 9.49 6.31
C VAL A 159 -2.64 9.19 6.11
N ALA A 160 -3.22 8.37 6.97
CA ALA A 160 -4.61 7.94 6.90
C ALA A 160 -5.34 8.13 8.25
N PRO A 161 -5.59 9.37 8.67
CA PRO A 161 -6.17 9.64 10.00
C PRO A 161 -7.59 9.12 10.18
N LYS A 162 -8.30 8.81 9.09
CA LYS A 162 -9.66 8.24 9.12
C LYS A 162 -9.68 6.71 9.15
N GLU A 163 -8.53 6.05 9.08
CA GLU A 163 -8.45 4.60 9.08
C GLU A 163 -8.40 4.04 10.50
N GLY A 164 -9.55 3.59 11.00
CA GLY A 164 -9.68 3.08 12.37
C GLY A 164 -8.78 1.89 12.67
N LEU A 165 -8.52 1.02 11.68
CA LEU A 165 -7.63 -0.12 11.86
C LEU A 165 -6.18 0.29 12.12
N ALA A 166 -5.69 1.40 11.53
CA ALA A 166 -4.34 1.89 11.81
C ALA A 166 -4.18 2.31 13.28
N TRP A 167 -5.13 3.10 13.80
CA TRP A 167 -5.15 3.52 15.20
C TRP A 167 -5.29 2.32 16.15
N SER A 168 -6.18 1.39 15.82
CA SER A 168 -6.43 0.21 16.63
C SER A 168 -5.23 -0.73 16.66
N THR A 169 -4.51 -0.90 15.55
CA THR A 169 -3.28 -1.69 15.48
C THR A 169 -2.20 -1.07 16.35
N TYR A 170 -2.04 0.25 16.31
CA TYR A 170 -1.08 0.96 17.14
C TYR A 170 -1.39 0.77 18.63
N ALA A 171 -2.65 1.01 19.03
CA ALA A 171 -3.07 0.83 20.41
C ALA A 171 -2.92 -0.61 20.90
N TRP A 172 -3.20 -1.59 20.04
CA TRP A 172 -3.02 -3.00 20.38
C TRP A 172 -1.56 -3.35 20.65
N LEU A 173 -0.63 -2.84 19.85
CA LEU A 173 0.81 -3.05 20.06
C LEU A 173 1.29 -2.36 21.34
N LEU A 174 0.82 -1.14 21.64
CA LEU A 174 1.11 -0.45 22.89
C LEU A 174 0.60 -1.23 24.10
N GLU A 175 -0.60 -1.79 24.02
CA GLU A 175 -1.16 -2.64 25.07
C GLU A 175 -0.33 -3.90 25.30
N LYS A 176 0.18 -4.53 24.23
CA LYS A 176 1.08 -5.70 24.32
C LYS A 176 2.39 -5.39 25.03
N GLU A 177 2.88 -4.17 24.91
CA GLU A 177 4.09 -3.69 25.61
C GLU A 177 3.76 -3.13 27.03
N GLY A 178 2.53 -3.31 27.51
CA GLY A 178 2.11 -2.84 28.85
C GLY A 178 1.86 -1.34 28.94
N ARG A 179 1.89 -0.60 27.82
CA ARG A 179 1.69 0.85 27.74
C ARG A 179 0.20 1.20 27.63
N HIS A 180 -0.58 0.76 28.61
CA HIS A 180 -2.05 0.87 28.58
C HIS A 180 -2.55 2.33 28.47
N GLY A 181 -1.96 3.25 29.23
CA GLY A 181 -2.32 4.68 29.17
C GLY A 181 -2.09 5.28 27.78
N ASP A 182 -0.95 4.95 27.15
CA ASP A 182 -0.62 5.40 25.79
C ASP A 182 -1.58 4.81 24.75
N ALA A 183 -1.99 3.55 24.93
CA ALA A 183 -2.96 2.90 24.05
C ALA A 183 -4.33 3.61 24.09
N ILE A 184 -4.81 3.99 25.29
CA ILE A 184 -6.04 4.77 25.46
C ILE A 184 -5.90 6.15 24.81
N ALA A 185 -4.79 6.85 25.03
CA ALA A 185 -4.52 8.16 24.44
C ALA A 185 -4.50 8.07 22.91
N MET A 186 -3.90 7.00 22.35
CA MET A 186 -3.82 6.78 20.91
C MET A 186 -5.22 6.56 20.31
N LEU A 187 -6.05 5.72 20.91
CA LEU A 187 -7.43 5.53 20.45
C LEU A 187 -8.27 6.80 20.61
N GLY A 188 -8.06 7.59 21.67
CA GLY A 188 -8.73 8.88 21.84
C GLY A 188 -8.42 9.84 20.68
N ARG A 189 -7.15 9.91 20.26
CA ARG A 189 -6.76 10.68 19.07
C ARG A 189 -7.43 10.14 17.81
N GLY A 190 -7.51 8.81 17.65
CA GLY A 190 -8.19 8.18 16.53
C GLY A 190 -9.68 8.50 16.48
N VAL A 191 -10.38 8.47 17.61
CA VAL A 191 -11.81 8.84 17.71
C VAL A 191 -12.00 10.32 17.37
N THR A 192 -11.07 11.20 17.77
CA THR A 192 -11.14 12.63 17.42
C THR A 192 -10.94 12.82 15.90
N ALA A 193 -10.05 12.05 15.27
CA ALA A 193 -9.79 12.13 13.83
C ALA A 193 -10.91 11.49 12.97
N SER A 194 -11.62 10.50 13.50
CA SER A 194 -12.73 9.78 12.84
C SER A 194 -13.91 9.57 13.82
N PRO A 195 -14.70 10.62 14.09
CA PRO A 195 -15.76 10.57 15.11
C PRO A 195 -16.89 9.58 14.76
N ASP A 196 -17.03 9.22 13.50
CA ASP A 196 -18.12 8.33 13.03
C ASP A 196 -17.70 6.84 13.05
N ASP A 197 -16.43 6.53 13.36
CA ASP A 197 -15.96 5.14 13.40
C ASP A 197 -16.41 4.45 14.71
N ALA A 198 -17.47 3.65 14.60
CA ALA A 198 -18.00 2.88 15.71
C ALA A 198 -16.98 1.85 16.26
N LYS A 199 -16.12 1.28 15.41
CA LYS A 199 -15.12 0.28 15.83
C LYS A 199 -14.02 0.91 16.68
N LEU A 200 -13.61 2.14 16.36
CA LEU A 200 -12.67 2.91 17.18
C LEU A 200 -13.28 3.25 18.56
N LYS A 201 -14.53 3.70 18.58
CA LYS A 201 -15.23 3.98 19.85
C LYS A 201 -15.35 2.73 20.72
N GLU A 202 -15.72 1.60 20.12
CA GLU A 202 -15.79 0.31 20.83
C GLU A 202 -14.41 -0.11 21.37
N SER A 203 -13.35 0.05 20.57
CA SER A 203 -11.98 -0.23 21.00
C SER A 203 -11.55 0.64 22.18
N LEU A 204 -11.83 1.95 22.13
CA LEU A 204 -11.53 2.89 23.20
C LEU A 204 -12.28 2.54 24.48
N GLN A 205 -13.59 2.30 24.38
CA GLN A 205 -14.42 1.91 25.53
C GLN A 205 -13.97 0.58 26.13
N ALA A 206 -13.55 -0.38 25.30
CA ALA A 206 -13.02 -1.65 25.79
C ALA A 206 -11.77 -1.44 26.66
N LEU A 207 -10.80 -0.64 26.21
CA LEU A 207 -9.59 -0.35 26.99
C LEU A 207 -9.89 0.45 28.26
N GLN A 208 -10.74 1.48 28.18
CA GLN A 208 -11.14 2.26 29.34
C GLN A 208 -11.80 1.39 30.43
N ASN A 209 -12.50 0.32 30.04
CA ASN A 209 -13.10 -0.65 30.94
C ASN A 209 -12.14 -1.79 31.34
N GLY A 210 -10.83 -1.67 31.09
CA GLY A 210 -9.83 -2.70 31.42
C GLY A 210 -9.98 -4.00 30.61
N LYS A 211 -10.71 -3.97 29.49
CA LYS A 211 -10.89 -5.13 28.61
C LYS A 211 -9.82 -5.17 27.54
N LYS A 212 -9.32 -6.37 27.20
CA LYS A 212 -8.36 -6.56 26.11
C LYS A 212 -8.99 -6.24 24.75
N LEU A 213 -8.21 -5.61 23.88
CA LEU A 213 -8.60 -5.37 22.49
C LEU A 213 -8.75 -6.69 21.72
N LYS A 214 -9.91 -6.89 21.10
CA LYS A 214 -10.22 -8.07 20.28
C LYS A 214 -10.40 -7.63 18.82
N LEU A 215 -9.32 -7.14 18.19
CA LEU A 215 -9.35 -6.56 16.84
C LEU A 215 -9.86 -7.54 15.78
N TRP A 216 -9.62 -8.83 15.97
CA TRP A 216 -10.16 -9.88 15.12
C TRP A 216 -11.70 -9.89 15.04
N LYS A 217 -12.41 -9.46 16.10
CA LYS A 217 -13.87 -9.32 16.08
C LYS A 217 -14.32 -8.11 15.27
N LEU A 218 -13.61 -6.99 15.40
CA LEU A 218 -13.98 -5.71 14.81
C LEU A 218 -13.60 -5.61 13.33
N TYR A 219 -12.41 -6.11 12.98
CA TYR A 219 -11.81 -5.94 11.66
C TYR A 219 -11.68 -7.25 10.86
N ALA A 220 -11.95 -8.40 11.48
CA ALA A 220 -11.96 -9.72 10.86
C ALA A 220 -10.70 -9.98 9.99
N GLU A 221 -10.90 -10.24 8.67
CA GLU A 221 -9.80 -10.57 7.74
C GLU A 221 -8.75 -9.46 7.62
N GLN A 222 -9.16 -8.19 7.75
CA GLN A 222 -8.23 -7.06 7.67
C GLN A 222 -7.21 -7.06 8.82
N TRP A 223 -7.58 -7.53 10.00
CA TRP A 223 -6.65 -7.68 11.13
C TRP A 223 -5.58 -8.73 10.87
N TYR A 224 -5.96 -9.86 10.29
CA TYR A 224 -5.02 -10.96 10.05
C TYR A 224 -3.94 -10.67 9.01
N GLN A 225 -4.08 -9.60 8.23
CA GLN A 225 -3.03 -9.15 7.32
C GLN A 225 -1.74 -8.74 8.05
N PHE A 226 -1.87 -8.27 9.30
CA PHE A 226 -0.72 -7.91 10.13
C PHE A 226 0.00 -9.11 10.76
N ARG A 227 -0.58 -10.32 10.69
CA ARG A 227 -0.02 -11.56 11.26
C ARG A 227 0.55 -11.41 12.69
N LEU A 228 -0.05 -10.53 13.48
CA LEU A 228 0.28 -10.29 14.88
C LEU A 228 -0.40 -11.30 15.81
N GLU A 229 -1.50 -11.89 15.37
CA GLU A 229 -2.20 -12.99 16.04
C GLU A 229 -2.48 -14.10 15.03
N PRO A 230 -2.39 -15.38 15.45
CA PRO A 230 -2.78 -16.50 14.60
C PRO A 230 -4.29 -16.45 14.31
N PRO A 231 -4.72 -16.89 13.10
CA PRO A 231 -6.13 -17.04 12.82
C PRO A 231 -6.78 -17.97 13.83
N ARG A 232 -7.88 -17.56 14.44
CA ARG A 232 -8.60 -18.42 15.38
C ARG A 232 -9.38 -19.50 14.63
N THR A 233 -9.21 -20.73 15.06
CA THR A 233 -9.94 -21.90 14.56
C THR A 233 -11.43 -21.88 14.90
N ASP A 234 -11.86 -21.02 15.85
CA ASP A 234 -13.26 -20.87 16.26
C ASP A 234 -14.14 -20.10 15.24
N MET A 235 -13.56 -19.61 14.14
CA MET A 235 -14.35 -19.14 13.01
C MET A 235 -14.94 -20.35 12.30
N ASP A 236 -16.26 -20.56 12.49
CA ASP A 236 -17.02 -21.63 11.86
C ASP A 236 -16.61 -21.80 10.39
N PRO A 237 -16.09 -22.97 9.99
CA PRO A 237 -15.72 -23.26 8.60
C PRO A 237 -16.86 -22.99 7.60
N ALA A 238 -18.12 -23.09 8.04
CA ALA A 238 -19.30 -22.78 7.25
C ALA A 238 -19.45 -21.27 6.97
N ALA A 239 -19.15 -20.41 7.95
CA ALA A 239 -19.15 -18.95 7.78
C ALA A 239 -18.04 -18.49 6.81
N LEU A 240 -16.87 -19.14 6.82
CA LEU A 240 -15.78 -18.89 5.87
C LEU A 240 -16.14 -19.33 4.44
N ARG A 241 -16.88 -20.45 4.29
CA ARG A 241 -17.36 -20.93 2.99
C ARG A 241 -18.47 -20.04 2.41
N ALA A 242 -19.40 -19.58 3.24
CA ALA A 242 -20.48 -18.69 2.83
C ALA A 242 -19.93 -17.33 2.31
N ARG A 243 -18.92 -16.76 3.00
CA ARG A 243 -18.23 -15.52 2.55
C ARG A 243 -17.49 -15.71 1.23
N ARG A 244 -16.79 -16.82 0.99
CA ARG A 244 -16.14 -17.12 -0.29
C ARG A 244 -17.13 -17.19 -1.46
N GLN A 245 -18.36 -17.64 -1.23
CA GLN A 245 -19.40 -17.68 -2.27
C GLN A 245 -19.94 -16.30 -2.64
N VAL A 246 -20.00 -15.36 -1.72
CA VAL A 246 -20.45 -13.97 -1.98
C VAL A 246 -19.43 -13.22 -2.85
N PHE A 247 -18.12 -13.41 -2.63
CA PHE A 247 -17.04 -12.81 -3.46
C PHE A 247 -16.92 -13.44 -4.85
N ARG A 248 -17.44 -14.65 -5.05
CA ARG A 248 -17.42 -15.33 -6.37
C ARG A 248 -18.58 -14.92 -7.29
N LYS A 249 -19.57 -14.21 -6.76
CA LYS A 249 -20.76 -13.74 -7.51
C LYS A 249 -20.75 -12.25 -7.88
N ARG A 250 -19.64 -11.56 -7.63
CA ARG A 250 -19.36 -10.20 -8.11
C ARG A 250 -18.18 -10.21 -9.07
#